data_66300f33fe290c9e84a84667bceb67ed
#
_entry.id   66300f33fe290c9e84a84667bceb67ed
#
_cell.length_a   1.000
_cell.length_b   1.000
_cell.length_c   1.000
_cell.angle_alpha   90.00
_cell.angle_beta   90.00
_cell.angle_gamma   90.00
#
_symmetry.space_group_name_H-M   'P 1'
#
loop_
_entity.id
_entity.type
_entity.pdbx_description
1 polymer ?
#
loop_
_entity_poly.entity_id
_entity_poly.type
_entity_poly.pdbx_seq_one_letter_code
_entity_poly.pdbx_strand_id
1 'polypeptide(L)'
;MFGIIPKDAYVGDEAESKRGMLTLRYPIEHGIIRNWDDMEKMWHHTFYNELGVAPEEHPVLLTEAPLNPKANREKMTEIMFEEFNVPAMYVAIQAILSLFASGRTTGIVLDSGDSVSHTVPIYEGHALHHAISRLNIGGRDLTDYLMNQIERRYTFHTPTASKIVHHMKERITYVALDFEQEIEEAKNSSSVDKGYDLPDGQVIIIGAERFHCPEVLFQPSLVGKGPIGIHEKTYNSIMKSDVDIRKDLFANIVLSGGSTMFPGIAERISKEISALAPSHTKIEVIAPPERKYSTWIGGSIIASLVFFMQMPITNREYDECGPSIVHKKCL
;
A
#
# COMPACT_ATOMS: atom_id res chain seq x y z
N MET A 1 16.62 34.36 -25.64
CA MET A 1 16.72 33.20 -24.74
C MET A 1 15.89 33.51 -23.52
N PHE A 2 14.69 32.97 -23.46
CA PHE A 2 13.88 33.05 -22.23
C PHE A 2 14.54 32.11 -21.21
N GLY A 3 15.11 32.66 -20.14
CA GLY A 3 15.70 31.88 -19.07
C GLY A 3 14.58 31.08 -18.40
N ILE A 4 14.68 29.75 -18.45
CA ILE A 4 13.86 28.87 -17.63
C ILE A 4 14.25 29.19 -16.18
N ILE A 5 13.35 29.82 -15.44
CA ILE A 5 13.52 29.99 -14.00
C ILE A 5 13.58 28.57 -13.43
N PRO A 6 14.69 28.17 -12.78
CA PRO A 6 14.76 26.83 -12.20
C PRO A 6 13.64 26.71 -11.15
N LYS A 7 12.80 25.68 -11.26
CA LYS A 7 11.87 25.33 -10.21
C LYS A 7 12.66 24.90 -8.97
N ASP A 8 12.29 25.38 -7.80
CA ASP A 8 12.93 25.01 -6.54
C ASP A 8 12.71 23.54 -6.16
N ALA A 9 11.65 22.92 -6.68
CA ALA A 9 11.35 21.51 -6.48
C ALA A 9 10.57 20.94 -7.67
N TYR A 10 10.79 19.65 -7.93
CA TYR A 10 10.03 18.83 -8.88
C TYR A 10 9.28 17.75 -8.12
N VAL A 11 8.03 17.47 -8.48
CA VAL A 11 7.16 16.51 -7.79
C VAL A 11 6.52 15.55 -8.80
N GLY A 12 6.20 14.33 -8.36
CA GLY A 12 5.50 13.34 -9.15
C GLY A 12 6.25 12.92 -10.42
N ASP A 13 5.53 12.74 -11.51
CA ASP A 13 6.05 12.27 -12.80
C ASP A 13 7.13 13.21 -13.39
N GLU A 14 7.03 14.53 -13.11
CA GLU A 14 8.05 15.48 -13.54
C GLU A 14 9.40 15.22 -12.85
N ALA A 15 9.39 14.95 -11.55
CA ALA A 15 10.60 14.57 -10.81
C ALA A 15 11.16 13.24 -11.30
N GLU A 16 10.29 12.26 -11.51
CA GLU A 16 10.66 10.93 -12.00
C GLU A 16 11.28 10.99 -13.41
N SER A 17 10.74 11.82 -14.30
CA SER A 17 11.31 11.98 -15.66
C SER A 17 12.73 12.58 -15.66
N LYS A 18 13.08 13.33 -14.63
CA LYS A 18 14.38 14.00 -14.45
C LYS A 18 15.31 13.29 -13.47
N ARG A 19 14.96 12.06 -13.03
CA ARG A 19 15.72 11.30 -12.02
C ARG A 19 17.22 11.12 -12.33
N GLY A 20 17.61 11.14 -13.60
CA GLY A 20 19.02 11.08 -14.00
C GLY A 20 19.84 12.30 -13.62
N MET A 21 19.19 13.42 -13.29
CA MET A 21 19.80 14.70 -12.92
C MET A 21 19.42 15.15 -11.49
N LEU A 22 18.43 14.50 -10.87
CA LEU A 22 17.88 14.86 -9.57
C LEU A 22 18.10 13.74 -8.56
N THR A 23 18.28 14.12 -7.30
CA THR A 23 18.20 13.18 -6.17
C THR A 23 16.75 13.11 -5.72
N LEU A 24 16.11 11.96 -5.94
CA LEU A 24 14.73 11.73 -5.51
C LEU A 24 14.67 11.51 -4.00
N ARG A 25 13.66 12.11 -3.37
CA ARG A 25 13.34 11.93 -1.97
C ARG A 25 11.92 11.39 -1.83
N TYR A 26 11.71 10.58 -0.82
CA TYR A 26 10.42 10.00 -0.49
C TYR A 26 10.04 10.49 0.92
N PRO A 27 9.05 11.39 1.08
CA PRO A 27 8.70 11.95 2.38
C PRO A 27 8.03 10.94 3.32
N ILE A 28 7.56 9.82 2.77
CA ILE A 28 6.91 8.73 3.51
C ILE A 28 7.83 7.51 3.53
N GLU A 29 8.12 7.01 4.73
CA GLU A 29 8.87 5.78 4.96
C GLU A 29 8.01 4.77 5.69
N HIS A 30 7.85 3.58 5.11
CA HIS A 30 7.01 2.51 5.67
C HIS A 30 5.61 2.99 6.12
N GLY A 31 4.98 3.83 5.30
CA GLY A 31 3.64 4.36 5.55
C GLY A 31 3.57 5.55 6.53
N ILE A 32 4.70 6.02 7.05
CA ILE A 32 4.76 7.11 8.03
C ILE A 32 5.47 8.33 7.41
N ILE A 33 4.87 9.51 7.51
CA ILE A 33 5.49 10.76 7.06
C ILE A 33 6.70 11.06 7.94
N ARG A 34 7.88 11.27 7.31
CA ARG A 34 9.15 11.58 7.95
C ARG A 34 9.67 12.97 7.61
N ASN A 35 9.36 13.46 6.43
CA ASN A 35 9.76 14.78 5.96
C ASN A 35 8.51 15.61 5.65
N TRP A 36 8.20 16.54 6.54
CA TRP A 36 7.00 17.37 6.43
C TRP A 36 7.10 18.44 5.35
N ASP A 37 8.29 19.04 5.16
CA ASP A 37 8.53 20.06 4.13
C ASP A 37 8.34 19.49 2.71
N ASP A 38 8.83 18.27 2.47
CA ASP A 38 8.64 17.60 1.19
C ASP A 38 7.20 17.09 1.05
N MET A 39 6.53 16.70 2.14
CA MET A 39 5.11 16.29 2.12
C MET A 39 4.18 17.46 1.80
N GLU A 40 4.43 18.63 2.35
CA GLU A 40 3.71 19.87 2.05
C GLU A 40 3.82 20.23 0.57
N LYS A 41 5.03 20.14 -0.02
CA LYS A 41 5.24 20.34 -1.46
C LYS A 41 4.45 19.34 -2.31
N MET A 42 4.34 18.07 -1.86
CA MET A 42 3.52 17.07 -2.53
C MET A 42 2.04 17.42 -2.49
N TRP A 43 1.51 17.84 -1.32
CA TRP A 43 0.12 18.28 -1.19
C TRP A 43 -0.15 19.54 -2.02
N HIS A 44 0.77 20.53 -1.98
CA HIS A 44 0.67 21.72 -2.83
C HIS A 44 0.60 21.34 -4.32
N HIS A 45 1.50 20.47 -4.78
CA HIS A 45 1.47 19.96 -6.16
C HIS A 45 0.13 19.25 -6.48
N THR A 46 -0.37 18.44 -5.55
CA THR A 46 -1.64 17.72 -5.72
C THR A 46 -2.80 18.70 -5.89
N PHE A 47 -2.94 19.70 -5.03
CA PHE A 47 -4.04 20.65 -5.11
C PHE A 47 -3.96 21.53 -6.36
N TYR A 48 -2.82 22.18 -6.58
CA TYR A 48 -2.70 23.24 -7.59
C TYR A 48 -2.32 22.74 -8.98
N ASN A 49 -1.60 21.62 -9.10
CA ASN A 49 -1.13 21.12 -10.39
C ASN A 49 -1.93 19.92 -10.90
N GLU A 50 -2.27 18.97 -10.03
CA GLU A 50 -2.98 17.75 -10.45
C GLU A 50 -4.50 17.93 -10.43
N LEU A 51 -5.04 18.45 -9.32
CA LEU A 51 -6.48 18.68 -9.18
C LEU A 51 -6.91 20.02 -9.75
N GLY A 52 -6.03 21.04 -9.78
CA GLY A 52 -6.33 22.37 -10.26
C GLY A 52 -7.40 23.09 -9.43
N VAL A 53 -7.41 22.89 -8.12
CA VAL A 53 -8.40 23.45 -7.19
C VAL A 53 -7.74 24.30 -6.10
N ALA A 54 -8.49 25.26 -5.57
CA ALA A 54 -8.12 26.05 -4.40
C ALA A 54 -8.51 25.25 -3.13
N PRO A 55 -7.56 24.83 -2.28
CA PRO A 55 -7.86 23.98 -1.12
C PRO A 55 -8.81 24.66 -0.11
N GLU A 56 -8.78 25.98 -0.01
CA GLU A 56 -9.65 26.78 0.85
C GLU A 56 -11.15 26.71 0.49
N GLU A 57 -11.48 26.20 -0.70
CA GLU A 57 -12.85 26.03 -1.16
C GLU A 57 -13.38 24.61 -0.97
N HIS A 58 -12.55 23.66 -0.56
CA HIS A 58 -12.90 22.26 -0.56
C HIS A 58 -12.61 21.54 0.75
N PRO A 59 -13.57 20.78 1.33
CA PRO A 59 -13.29 19.83 2.39
C PRO A 59 -12.31 18.75 1.90
N VAL A 60 -11.39 18.35 2.77
CA VAL A 60 -10.30 17.41 2.43
C VAL A 60 -10.41 16.13 3.25
N LEU A 61 -10.37 14.97 2.58
CA LEU A 61 -10.18 13.69 3.21
C LEU A 61 -8.75 13.22 2.96
N LEU A 62 -7.97 13.10 4.04
CA LEU A 62 -6.65 12.48 4.01
C LEU A 62 -6.72 11.03 4.49
N THR A 63 -5.75 10.24 4.07
CA THR A 63 -5.61 8.86 4.54
C THR A 63 -4.32 8.67 5.32
N GLU A 64 -4.35 7.75 6.27
CA GLU A 64 -3.18 7.36 7.04
C GLU A 64 -3.00 5.86 7.11
N ALA A 65 -1.76 5.43 7.29
CA ALA A 65 -1.48 4.03 7.60
C ALA A 65 -2.01 3.68 9.01
N PRO A 66 -2.45 2.44 9.25
CA PRO A 66 -2.79 2.00 10.60
C PRO A 66 -1.58 2.14 11.53
N LEU A 67 -1.84 2.44 12.80
CA LEU A 67 -0.82 2.72 13.82
C LEU A 67 0.06 3.95 13.52
N ASN A 68 -0.44 4.91 12.77
CA ASN A 68 0.23 6.19 12.58
C ASN A 68 0.39 6.91 13.94
N PRO A 69 1.58 7.49 14.25
CA PRO A 69 1.80 8.23 15.48
C PRO A 69 0.79 9.39 15.66
N LYS A 70 0.30 9.59 16.89
CA LYS A 70 -0.64 10.67 17.19
C LYS A 70 -0.12 12.05 16.78
N ALA A 71 1.16 12.32 17.03
CA ALA A 71 1.80 13.57 16.62
C ALA A 71 1.77 13.79 15.10
N ASN A 72 1.85 12.71 14.28
CA ASN A 72 1.74 12.85 12.84
C ASN A 72 0.33 13.22 12.40
N ARG A 73 -0.70 12.66 13.05
CA ARG A 73 -2.10 13.05 12.79
C ARG A 73 -2.35 14.52 13.13
N GLU A 74 -1.81 14.98 14.25
CA GLU A 74 -1.88 16.38 14.66
C GLU A 74 -1.17 17.29 13.66
N LYS A 75 0.03 16.90 13.18
CA LYS A 75 0.78 17.69 12.20
C LYS A 75 0.11 17.73 10.83
N MET A 76 -0.51 16.63 10.39
CA MET A 76 -1.35 16.63 9.18
C MET A 76 -2.50 17.64 9.32
N THR A 77 -3.16 17.66 10.46
CA THR A 77 -4.28 18.56 10.74
C THR A 77 -3.82 20.01 10.77
N GLU A 78 -2.71 20.31 11.45
CA GLU A 78 -2.10 21.64 11.49
C GLU A 78 -1.81 22.18 10.08
N ILE A 79 -1.09 21.41 9.25
CA ILE A 79 -0.73 21.85 7.90
C ILE A 79 -1.98 22.09 7.03
N MET A 80 -3.00 21.25 7.13
CA MET A 80 -4.22 21.44 6.33
C MET A 80 -4.96 22.73 6.71
N PHE A 81 -5.05 23.06 8.00
CA PHE A 81 -5.76 24.28 8.42
C PHE A 81 -4.89 25.53 8.33
N GLU A 82 -3.61 25.46 8.69
CA GLU A 82 -2.75 26.64 8.79
C GLU A 82 -2.09 27.02 7.45
N GLU A 83 -1.68 26.04 6.65
CA GLU A 83 -0.99 26.32 5.38
C GLU A 83 -1.95 26.27 4.18
N PHE A 84 -2.88 25.31 4.15
CA PHE A 84 -3.83 25.17 3.05
C PHE A 84 -5.20 25.82 3.31
N ASN A 85 -5.45 26.31 4.53
CA ASN A 85 -6.69 26.99 4.92
C ASN A 85 -7.97 26.21 4.56
N VAL A 86 -7.94 24.88 4.61
CA VAL A 86 -9.10 24.06 4.22
C VAL A 86 -10.32 24.36 5.12
N PRO A 87 -11.56 24.39 4.60
CA PRO A 87 -12.75 24.67 5.40
C PRO A 87 -13.10 23.55 6.37
N ALA A 88 -12.72 22.31 6.01
CA ALA A 88 -12.91 21.14 6.86
C ALA A 88 -11.99 20.01 6.41
N MET A 89 -11.63 19.10 7.34
CA MET A 89 -10.83 17.93 7.01
C MET A 89 -11.23 16.69 7.81
N TYR A 90 -10.92 15.53 7.25
CA TYR A 90 -11.06 14.24 7.91
C TYR A 90 -9.84 13.36 7.63
N VAL A 91 -9.40 12.59 8.61
CA VAL A 91 -8.32 11.60 8.45
C VAL A 91 -8.90 10.20 8.62
N ALA A 92 -8.72 9.35 7.63
CA ALA A 92 -9.23 7.97 7.63
C ALA A 92 -8.11 6.94 7.54
N ILE A 93 -8.26 5.82 8.26
CA ILE A 93 -7.37 4.67 8.15
C ILE A 93 -7.57 3.99 6.79
N GLN A 94 -6.50 3.83 6.01
CA GLN A 94 -6.52 3.28 4.65
C GLN A 94 -7.26 1.94 4.55
N ALA A 95 -7.04 1.04 5.49
CA ALA A 95 -7.68 -0.27 5.49
C ALA A 95 -9.21 -0.20 5.65
N ILE A 96 -9.74 0.74 6.45
CA ILE A 96 -11.19 0.94 6.61
C ILE A 96 -11.79 1.35 5.27
N LEU A 97 -11.16 2.28 4.57
CA LEU A 97 -11.59 2.74 3.26
C LEU A 97 -11.59 1.59 2.23
N SER A 98 -10.53 0.77 2.24
CA SER A 98 -10.43 -0.39 1.35
C SER A 98 -11.52 -1.43 1.62
N LEU A 99 -11.90 -1.63 2.88
CA LEU A 99 -13.02 -2.51 3.23
C LEU A 99 -14.36 -1.96 2.71
N PHE A 100 -14.59 -0.67 2.89
CA PHE A 100 -15.80 -0.01 2.37
C PHE A 100 -15.88 -0.06 0.84
N ALA A 101 -14.75 0.09 0.13
CA ALA A 101 -14.69 -0.09 -1.32
C ALA A 101 -15.19 -1.48 -1.76
N SER A 102 -15.00 -2.50 -0.93
CA SER A 102 -15.50 -3.86 -1.18
C SER A 102 -16.98 -4.07 -0.79
N GLY A 103 -17.67 -3.02 -0.34
CA GLY A 103 -19.07 -3.07 0.11
C GLY A 103 -19.26 -3.74 1.48
N ARG A 104 -18.25 -3.75 2.33
CA ARG A 104 -18.26 -4.42 3.64
C ARG A 104 -17.94 -3.45 4.77
N THR A 105 -18.47 -3.76 5.96
CA THR A 105 -18.18 -3.03 7.20
C THR A 105 -17.46 -3.91 8.23
N THR A 106 -17.47 -5.24 8.04
CA THR A 106 -16.78 -6.21 8.88
C THR A 106 -15.91 -7.12 8.02
N GLY A 107 -14.67 -7.34 8.42
CA GLY A 107 -13.68 -8.17 7.73
C GLY A 107 -12.27 -7.89 8.19
N ILE A 108 -11.30 -8.56 7.58
CA ILE A 108 -9.88 -8.24 7.76
C ILE A 108 -9.28 -7.80 6.45
N VAL A 109 -8.62 -6.65 6.44
CA VAL A 109 -7.92 -6.14 5.27
C VAL A 109 -6.45 -6.51 5.37
N LEU A 110 -5.96 -7.21 4.35
CA LEU A 110 -4.53 -7.37 4.07
C LEU A 110 -4.15 -6.33 3.03
N ASP A 111 -3.57 -5.24 3.49
CA ASP A 111 -3.08 -4.16 2.64
C ASP A 111 -1.57 -4.27 2.48
N SER A 112 -1.10 -4.41 1.23
CA SER A 112 0.32 -4.50 0.90
C SER A 112 0.65 -3.49 -0.18
N GLY A 113 1.36 -2.43 0.23
CA GLY A 113 1.74 -1.30 -0.62
C GLY A 113 3.18 -1.38 -1.12
N ASP A 114 3.77 -0.21 -1.36
CA ASP A 114 5.15 -0.08 -1.85
C ASP A 114 6.21 -0.39 -0.77
N SER A 115 5.98 0.01 0.48
CA SER A 115 7.02 -0.06 1.53
C SER A 115 6.61 -0.79 2.80
N VAL A 116 5.34 -1.18 2.93
CA VAL A 116 4.81 -1.80 4.14
C VAL A 116 3.59 -2.65 3.82
N SER A 117 3.36 -3.69 4.62
CA SER A 117 2.13 -4.48 4.62
C SER A 117 1.49 -4.45 6.00
N HIS A 118 0.16 -4.36 6.03
CA HIS A 118 -0.64 -4.36 7.26
C HIS A 118 -1.75 -5.39 7.17
N THR A 119 -2.08 -5.99 8.32
CA THR A 119 -3.32 -6.74 8.48
C THR A 119 -4.17 -6.04 9.53
N VAL A 120 -5.35 -5.61 9.12
CA VAL A 120 -6.23 -4.78 9.93
C VAL A 120 -7.59 -5.44 10.06
N PRO A 121 -7.90 -6.07 11.18
CA PRO A 121 -9.25 -6.54 11.46
C PRO A 121 -10.16 -5.35 11.77
N ILE A 122 -11.34 -5.37 11.17
CA ILE A 122 -12.34 -4.30 11.24
C ILE A 122 -13.67 -4.92 11.58
N TYR A 123 -14.37 -4.38 12.56
CA TYR A 123 -15.69 -4.80 12.96
C TYR A 123 -16.64 -3.60 12.98
N GLU A 124 -17.74 -3.70 12.23
CA GLU A 124 -18.73 -2.62 12.07
C GLU A 124 -18.12 -1.24 11.75
N GLY A 125 -17.11 -1.24 10.87
CA GLY A 125 -16.40 -0.03 10.45
C GLY A 125 -15.29 0.46 11.38
N HIS A 126 -15.03 -0.21 12.50
CA HIS A 126 -14.01 0.16 13.47
C HIS A 126 -12.82 -0.79 13.43
N ALA A 127 -11.61 -0.23 13.30
CA ALA A 127 -10.38 -1.02 13.33
C ALA A 127 -10.09 -1.51 14.74
N LEU A 128 -9.77 -2.81 14.87
CA LEU A 128 -9.40 -3.42 16.15
C LEU A 128 -7.90 -3.21 16.41
N HIS A 129 -7.53 -2.06 16.93
CA HIS A 129 -6.14 -1.60 17.07
C HIS A 129 -5.20 -2.61 17.75
N HIS A 130 -5.68 -3.33 18.78
CA HIS A 130 -4.90 -4.34 19.51
C HIS A 130 -4.54 -5.57 18.66
N ALA A 131 -5.29 -5.82 17.60
CA ALA A 131 -5.12 -6.96 16.72
C ALA A 131 -4.46 -6.59 15.37
N ILE A 132 -4.19 -5.32 15.11
CA ILE A 132 -3.45 -4.88 13.92
C ILE A 132 -2.05 -5.50 13.94
N SER A 133 -1.61 -5.99 12.77
CA SER A 133 -0.25 -6.47 12.59
C SER A 133 0.42 -5.76 11.43
N ARG A 134 1.72 -5.50 11.57
CA ARG A 134 2.54 -4.79 10.59
C ARG A 134 3.72 -5.64 10.17
N LEU A 135 4.06 -5.56 8.90
CA LEU A 135 5.25 -6.14 8.31
C LEU A 135 5.93 -5.08 7.43
N ASN A 136 7.18 -4.73 7.74
CA ASN A 136 7.96 -3.74 6.99
C ASN A 136 8.52 -4.36 5.70
N ILE A 137 7.62 -4.87 4.86
CA ILE A 137 7.90 -5.40 3.52
C ILE A 137 6.81 -4.88 2.58
N GLY A 138 7.23 -4.47 1.39
CA GLY A 138 6.34 -4.02 0.33
C GLY A 138 6.97 -4.15 -1.04
N GLY A 139 6.37 -3.53 -2.03
CA GLY A 139 6.73 -3.64 -3.43
C GLY A 139 8.17 -3.21 -3.74
N ARG A 140 8.74 -2.28 -2.95
CA ARG A 140 10.13 -1.83 -3.09
C ARG A 140 11.11 -2.94 -2.72
N ASP A 141 10.90 -3.60 -1.58
CA ASP A 141 11.74 -4.74 -1.17
C ASP A 141 11.70 -5.87 -2.21
N LEU A 142 10.53 -6.11 -2.82
CA LEU A 142 10.38 -7.10 -3.89
C LEU A 142 11.13 -6.68 -5.15
N THR A 143 11.14 -5.38 -5.49
CA THR A 143 11.91 -4.86 -6.63
C THR A 143 13.40 -5.04 -6.39
N ASP A 144 13.89 -4.69 -5.20
CA ASP A 144 15.30 -4.81 -4.83
C ASP A 144 15.73 -6.29 -4.81
N TYR A 145 14.87 -7.17 -4.30
CA TYR A 145 15.14 -8.60 -4.30
C TYR A 145 15.21 -9.17 -5.73
N LEU A 146 14.26 -8.82 -6.60
CA LEU A 146 14.26 -9.22 -8.00
C LEU A 146 15.48 -8.66 -8.73
N MET A 147 15.86 -7.41 -8.49
CA MET A 147 17.05 -6.78 -9.04
C MET A 147 18.30 -7.60 -8.70
N ASN A 148 18.49 -7.93 -7.42
CA ASN A 148 19.61 -8.75 -6.95
C ASN A 148 19.64 -10.15 -7.58
N GLN A 149 18.49 -10.74 -7.88
CA GLN A 149 18.42 -12.03 -8.57
C GLN A 149 18.85 -11.93 -10.03
N ILE A 150 18.37 -10.89 -10.73
CA ILE A 150 18.62 -10.70 -12.16
C ILE A 150 20.07 -10.25 -12.41
N GLU A 151 20.65 -9.41 -11.56
CA GLU A 151 22.02 -8.91 -11.67
C GLU A 151 23.08 -10.02 -11.61
N ARG A 152 22.75 -11.20 -11.11
CA ARG A 152 23.64 -12.37 -11.15
C ARG A 152 23.90 -12.86 -12.58
N ARG A 153 23.00 -12.56 -13.53
CA ARG A 153 23.07 -13.02 -14.91
C ARG A 153 23.16 -11.87 -15.93
N TYR A 154 22.58 -10.73 -15.61
CA TYR A 154 22.48 -9.58 -16.51
C TYR A 154 23.02 -8.33 -15.83
N THR A 155 23.79 -7.53 -16.54
CA THR A 155 24.32 -6.28 -16.00
C THR A 155 23.52 -5.10 -16.53
N PHE A 156 22.93 -4.33 -15.63
CA PHE A 156 22.22 -3.10 -15.96
C PHE A 156 23.13 -1.89 -15.74
N HIS A 157 23.51 -1.23 -16.80
CA HIS A 157 24.40 -0.04 -16.76
C HIS A 157 23.62 1.28 -16.73
N THR A 158 22.30 1.25 -16.50
CA THR A 158 21.45 2.44 -16.61
C THR A 158 20.96 2.93 -15.25
N PRO A 159 20.90 4.26 -15.02
CA PRO A 159 20.27 4.83 -13.82
C PRO A 159 18.79 4.45 -13.67
N THR A 160 18.18 3.93 -14.76
CA THR A 160 16.77 3.52 -14.83
C THR A 160 16.54 2.04 -14.55
N ALA A 161 17.59 1.27 -14.22
CA ALA A 161 17.49 -0.18 -13.98
C ALA A 161 16.41 -0.55 -12.97
N SER A 162 16.32 0.14 -11.85
CA SER A 162 15.30 -0.10 -10.82
C SER A 162 13.87 0.07 -11.37
N LYS A 163 13.63 1.04 -12.26
CA LYS A 163 12.31 1.25 -12.89
C LYS A 163 11.97 0.13 -13.87
N ILE A 164 12.94 -0.35 -14.64
CA ILE A 164 12.78 -1.47 -15.55
C ILE A 164 12.41 -2.73 -14.75
N VAL A 165 13.14 -3.01 -13.66
CA VAL A 165 12.87 -4.16 -12.81
C VAL A 165 11.54 -4.01 -12.07
N HIS A 166 11.18 -2.80 -11.65
CA HIS A 166 9.85 -2.52 -11.07
C HIS A 166 8.72 -2.87 -12.06
N HIS A 167 8.81 -2.39 -13.30
CA HIS A 167 7.84 -2.71 -14.35
C HIS A 167 7.84 -4.20 -14.71
N MET A 168 9.01 -4.84 -14.76
CA MET A 168 9.14 -6.28 -14.95
C MET A 168 8.43 -7.06 -13.84
N LYS A 169 8.66 -6.69 -12.57
CA LYS A 169 7.98 -7.25 -11.41
C LYS A 169 6.46 -7.23 -11.59
N GLU A 170 5.89 -6.08 -11.93
CA GLU A 170 4.44 -5.95 -12.08
C GLU A 170 3.87 -6.76 -13.25
N ARG A 171 4.66 -6.95 -14.32
CA ARG A 171 4.17 -7.52 -15.58
C ARG A 171 4.32 -9.02 -15.70
N ILE A 172 5.37 -9.62 -15.14
CA ILE A 172 5.70 -11.01 -15.40
C ILE A 172 5.85 -11.90 -14.18
N THR A 173 5.85 -11.33 -12.95
CA THR A 173 5.93 -12.17 -11.75
C THR A 173 4.55 -12.67 -11.31
N TYR A 174 4.52 -13.75 -10.57
CA TYR A 174 3.31 -14.40 -10.05
C TYR A 174 3.62 -15.15 -8.76
N VAL A 175 2.60 -15.38 -7.95
CA VAL A 175 2.70 -16.19 -6.73
C VAL A 175 2.46 -17.65 -7.07
N ALA A 176 3.40 -18.51 -6.76
CA ALA A 176 3.24 -19.96 -6.88
C ALA A 176 2.22 -20.47 -5.84
N LEU A 177 1.31 -21.33 -6.25
CA LEU A 177 0.37 -21.95 -5.30
C LEU A 177 1.09 -22.93 -4.37
N ASP A 178 2.12 -23.65 -4.88
CA ASP A 178 3.03 -24.49 -4.13
C ASP A 178 4.46 -24.14 -4.53
N PHE A 179 5.17 -23.49 -3.64
CA PHE A 179 6.49 -22.95 -3.95
C PHE A 179 7.53 -24.03 -4.19
N GLU A 180 7.50 -25.09 -3.40
CA GLU A 180 8.47 -26.20 -3.52
C GLU A 180 8.23 -26.99 -4.82
N GLN A 181 6.97 -27.25 -5.17
CA GLN A 181 6.63 -27.90 -6.42
C GLN A 181 7.07 -27.04 -7.61
N GLU A 182 6.81 -25.73 -7.59
CA GLU A 182 7.20 -24.81 -8.67
C GLU A 182 8.72 -24.75 -8.86
N ILE A 183 9.50 -24.85 -7.77
CA ILE A 183 10.96 -24.94 -7.83
C ILE A 183 11.38 -26.22 -8.56
N GLU A 184 10.77 -27.35 -8.24
CA GLU A 184 11.13 -28.64 -8.89
C GLU A 184 10.75 -28.64 -10.37
N GLU A 185 9.61 -28.05 -10.73
CA GLU A 185 9.21 -27.88 -12.14
C GLU A 185 10.18 -26.97 -12.90
N ALA A 186 10.60 -25.85 -12.29
CA ALA A 186 11.55 -24.92 -12.89
C ALA A 186 12.96 -25.51 -13.09
N LYS A 187 13.35 -26.51 -12.27
CA LYS A 187 14.63 -27.24 -12.47
C LYS A 187 14.59 -28.18 -13.65
N ASN A 188 13.42 -28.75 -13.91
CA ASN A 188 13.25 -29.84 -14.90
C ASN A 188 12.72 -29.37 -16.25
N SER A 189 12.23 -28.13 -16.32
CA SER A 189 11.56 -27.56 -17.48
C SER A 189 11.78 -26.04 -17.59
N SER A 190 11.80 -25.54 -18.82
CA SER A 190 11.75 -24.09 -19.11
C SER A 190 10.32 -23.54 -19.22
N SER A 191 9.31 -24.27 -18.73
CA SER A 191 7.90 -23.86 -18.80
C SER A 191 7.60 -22.56 -18.08
N VAL A 192 8.38 -22.25 -17.02
CA VAL A 192 8.28 -21.01 -16.26
C VAL A 192 9.00 -19.82 -16.89
N ASP A 193 9.85 -20.07 -17.89
CA ASP A 193 10.68 -19.05 -18.52
C ASP A 193 9.81 -18.08 -19.33
N LYS A 194 10.09 -16.77 -19.18
CA LYS A 194 9.42 -15.72 -19.94
C LYS A 194 10.39 -14.66 -20.39
N GLY A 195 10.32 -14.33 -21.70
CA GLY A 195 11.07 -13.23 -22.27
C GLY A 195 10.50 -11.88 -21.81
N TYR A 196 11.39 -10.93 -21.56
CA TYR A 196 11.06 -9.55 -21.29
C TYR A 196 11.90 -8.63 -22.16
N ASP A 197 11.22 -7.76 -22.94
CA ASP A 197 11.86 -6.81 -23.85
C ASP A 197 12.35 -5.59 -23.05
N LEU A 198 13.65 -5.35 -23.09
CA LEU A 198 14.27 -4.16 -22.51
C LEU A 198 14.07 -2.94 -23.44
N PRO A 199 14.15 -1.71 -22.92
CA PRO A 199 14.00 -0.48 -23.72
C PRO A 199 15.05 -0.33 -24.85
N ASP A 200 16.18 -1.01 -24.75
CA ASP A 200 17.25 -1.04 -25.78
C ASP A 200 17.01 -2.09 -26.88
N GLY A 201 15.90 -2.85 -26.80
CA GLY A 201 15.54 -3.90 -27.73
C GLY A 201 16.15 -5.27 -27.42
N GLN A 202 16.96 -5.40 -26.37
CA GLN A 202 17.43 -6.71 -25.90
C GLN A 202 16.29 -7.47 -25.22
N VAL A 203 16.30 -8.79 -25.36
CA VAL A 203 15.35 -9.66 -24.66
C VAL A 203 16.11 -10.43 -23.59
N ILE A 204 15.65 -10.32 -22.35
CA ILE A 204 16.16 -11.12 -21.23
C ILE A 204 15.16 -12.21 -20.88
N ILE A 205 15.66 -13.37 -20.48
CA ILE A 205 14.82 -14.50 -20.08
C ILE A 205 14.82 -14.59 -18.54
N ILE A 206 13.63 -14.50 -17.97
CA ILE A 206 13.39 -14.60 -16.54
C ILE A 206 12.65 -15.92 -16.28
N GLY A 207 13.22 -16.74 -15.43
CA GLY A 207 12.70 -18.05 -15.07
C GLY A 207 12.12 -18.09 -13.64
N ALA A 208 12.75 -18.84 -12.77
CA ALA A 208 12.32 -19.02 -11.38
C ALA A 208 12.21 -17.71 -10.59
N GLU A 209 12.95 -16.66 -10.97
CA GLU A 209 12.88 -15.35 -10.36
C GLU A 209 11.46 -14.76 -10.38
N ARG A 210 10.63 -15.19 -11.34
CA ARG A 210 9.24 -14.75 -11.50
C ARG A 210 8.38 -15.07 -10.28
N PHE A 211 8.53 -16.25 -9.70
CA PHE A 211 7.77 -16.67 -8.52
C PHE A 211 8.57 -16.54 -7.21
N HIS A 212 9.90 -16.54 -7.26
CA HIS A 212 10.75 -16.22 -6.10
C HIS A 212 10.54 -14.80 -5.60
N CYS A 213 10.33 -13.84 -6.50
CA CYS A 213 10.15 -12.44 -6.14
C CYS A 213 8.97 -12.22 -5.18
N PRO A 214 7.72 -12.55 -5.49
CA PRO A 214 6.61 -12.36 -4.56
C PRO A 214 6.60 -13.36 -3.40
N GLU A 215 7.35 -14.46 -3.43
CA GLU A 215 7.47 -15.40 -2.31
C GLU A 215 8.04 -14.72 -1.05
N VAL A 216 8.79 -13.63 -1.19
CA VAL A 216 9.25 -12.80 -0.07
C VAL A 216 8.09 -12.34 0.84
N LEU A 217 6.90 -12.14 0.32
CA LEU A 217 5.72 -11.80 1.12
C LEU A 217 5.31 -12.96 2.06
N PHE A 218 5.51 -14.19 1.62
CA PHE A 218 5.19 -15.41 2.40
C PHE A 218 6.37 -15.87 3.24
N GLN A 219 7.60 -15.65 2.77
CA GLN A 219 8.85 -16.01 3.40
C GLN A 219 9.81 -14.82 3.52
N PRO A 220 9.54 -13.86 4.44
CA PRO A 220 10.36 -12.66 4.63
C PRO A 220 11.84 -12.93 4.95
N SER A 221 12.14 -14.13 5.44
CA SER A 221 13.52 -14.59 5.69
C SER A 221 14.41 -14.57 4.46
N LEU A 222 13.84 -14.65 3.23
CA LEU A 222 14.56 -14.54 1.97
C LEU A 222 15.28 -13.17 1.81
N VAL A 223 14.79 -12.14 2.50
CA VAL A 223 15.38 -10.79 2.55
C VAL A 223 15.83 -10.40 3.97
N GLY A 224 15.99 -11.36 4.87
CA GLY A 224 16.49 -11.13 6.22
C GLY A 224 15.52 -10.42 7.17
N LYS A 225 14.21 -10.41 6.88
CA LYS A 225 13.20 -9.66 7.65
C LYS A 225 12.32 -10.51 8.59
N GLY A 226 12.84 -11.61 9.09
CA GLY A 226 12.14 -12.50 10.02
C GLY A 226 11.35 -13.60 9.33
N PRO A 227 10.76 -14.55 10.10
CA PRO A 227 10.17 -15.77 9.53
C PRO A 227 8.68 -15.65 9.17
N ILE A 228 7.95 -14.66 9.70
CA ILE A 228 6.48 -14.62 9.67
C ILE A 228 5.99 -13.87 8.42
N GLY A 229 5.37 -14.59 7.50
CA GLY A 229 4.80 -14.06 6.27
C GLY A 229 3.44 -13.36 6.42
N ILE A 230 2.94 -12.79 5.31
CA ILE A 230 1.65 -12.05 5.31
C ILE A 230 0.45 -12.93 5.68
N HIS A 231 0.46 -14.22 5.29
CA HIS A 231 -0.59 -15.19 5.64
C HIS A 231 -0.64 -15.46 7.12
N GLU A 232 0.52 -15.72 7.76
CA GLU A 232 0.60 -15.91 9.20
C GLU A 232 0.25 -14.64 9.98
N LYS A 233 0.67 -13.46 9.49
CA LYS A 233 0.28 -12.16 10.06
C LYS A 233 -1.24 -11.99 10.02
N THR A 234 -1.88 -12.36 8.91
CA THR A 234 -3.34 -12.31 8.76
C THR A 234 -4.03 -13.25 9.74
N TYR A 235 -3.59 -14.51 9.79
CA TYR A 235 -4.10 -15.48 10.74
C TYR A 235 -3.95 -15.01 12.19
N ASN A 236 -2.75 -14.54 12.56
CA ASN A 236 -2.46 -14.09 13.92
C ASN A 236 -3.30 -12.85 14.31
N SER A 237 -3.58 -11.94 13.36
CA SER A 237 -4.49 -10.81 13.58
C SER A 237 -5.92 -11.28 13.87
N ILE A 238 -6.42 -12.25 13.12
CA ILE A 238 -7.74 -12.84 13.37
C ILE A 238 -7.78 -13.51 14.75
N MET A 239 -6.74 -14.25 15.10
CA MET A 239 -6.68 -14.96 16.39
C MET A 239 -6.53 -14.04 17.60
N LYS A 240 -6.03 -12.81 17.41
CA LYS A 240 -5.99 -11.75 18.43
C LYS A 240 -7.34 -11.04 18.61
N SER A 241 -8.23 -11.17 17.64
CA SER A 241 -9.57 -10.60 17.71
C SER A 241 -10.48 -11.46 18.59
N ASP A 242 -11.61 -10.88 19.03
CA ASP A 242 -12.59 -11.58 19.85
C ASP A 242 -13.13 -12.84 19.16
N VAL A 243 -13.36 -13.89 19.94
CA VAL A 243 -13.76 -15.22 19.42
C VAL A 243 -15.02 -15.14 18.57
N ASP A 244 -15.98 -14.32 18.99
CA ASP A 244 -17.31 -14.24 18.36
C ASP A 244 -17.25 -13.69 16.93
N ILE A 245 -16.27 -12.84 16.63
CA ILE A 245 -16.13 -12.20 15.31
C ILE A 245 -15.13 -12.91 14.37
N ARG A 246 -14.32 -13.85 14.88
CA ARG A 246 -13.29 -14.54 14.06
C ARG A 246 -13.87 -15.21 12.83
N LYS A 247 -15.04 -15.80 12.95
CA LYS A 247 -15.73 -16.47 11.84
C LYS A 247 -16.02 -15.48 10.70
N ASP A 248 -16.47 -14.27 11.05
CA ASP A 248 -16.77 -13.22 10.08
C ASP A 248 -15.48 -12.68 9.45
N LEU A 249 -14.38 -12.55 10.22
CA LEU A 249 -13.08 -12.14 9.71
C LEU A 249 -12.50 -13.16 8.72
N PHE A 250 -12.57 -14.46 9.02
CA PHE A 250 -12.14 -15.52 8.10
C PHE A 250 -12.97 -15.55 6.81
N ALA A 251 -14.26 -15.28 6.89
CA ALA A 251 -15.16 -15.23 5.74
C ALA A 251 -15.05 -13.93 4.92
N ASN A 252 -14.27 -12.95 5.38
CA ASN A 252 -14.12 -11.64 4.74
C ASN A 252 -12.67 -11.15 4.80
N ILE A 253 -11.75 -11.85 4.13
CA ILE A 253 -10.35 -11.45 3.98
C ILE A 253 -10.24 -10.62 2.70
N VAL A 254 -10.09 -9.31 2.82
CA VAL A 254 -10.04 -8.38 1.68
C VAL A 254 -8.59 -8.01 1.38
N LEU A 255 -8.17 -8.19 0.14
CA LEU A 255 -6.87 -7.77 -0.34
C LEU A 255 -6.91 -6.33 -0.85
N SER A 256 -5.88 -5.55 -0.51
CA SER A 256 -5.69 -4.16 -0.91
C SER A 256 -4.21 -3.87 -1.15
N GLY A 257 -3.96 -2.85 -1.95
CA GLY A 257 -2.61 -2.36 -2.25
C GLY A 257 -1.96 -3.03 -3.47
N GLY A 258 -1.02 -2.30 -4.07
CA GLY A 258 -0.37 -2.69 -5.34
C GLY A 258 0.40 -4.02 -5.26
N SER A 259 0.99 -4.35 -4.11
CA SER A 259 1.73 -5.60 -3.91
C SER A 259 0.81 -6.82 -3.70
N THR A 260 -0.50 -6.65 -3.69
CA THR A 260 -1.48 -7.75 -3.76
C THR A 260 -1.94 -8.07 -5.19
N MET A 261 -1.45 -7.32 -6.18
CA MET A 261 -1.90 -7.49 -7.58
C MET A 261 -1.31 -8.72 -8.28
N PHE A 262 -0.32 -9.36 -7.71
CA PHE A 262 0.30 -10.55 -8.31
C PHE A 262 -0.73 -11.65 -8.61
N PRO A 263 -0.71 -12.21 -9.83
CA PRO A 263 -1.51 -13.41 -10.13
C PRO A 263 -1.21 -14.55 -9.15
N GLY A 264 -2.23 -15.28 -8.72
CA GLY A 264 -2.09 -16.41 -7.78
C GLY A 264 -2.05 -16.04 -6.29
N ILE A 265 -2.01 -14.75 -5.92
CA ILE A 265 -1.86 -14.35 -4.51
C ILE A 265 -3.10 -14.71 -3.66
N ALA A 266 -4.30 -14.55 -4.21
CA ALA A 266 -5.53 -14.83 -3.48
C ALA A 266 -5.70 -16.33 -3.19
N GLU A 267 -5.39 -17.17 -4.18
CA GLU A 267 -5.42 -18.62 -4.08
C GLU A 267 -4.38 -19.11 -3.07
N ARG A 268 -3.16 -18.55 -3.10
CA ARG A 268 -2.10 -18.90 -2.15
C ARG A 268 -2.48 -18.50 -0.73
N ILE A 269 -2.99 -17.28 -0.49
CA ILE A 269 -3.43 -16.84 0.82
C ILE A 269 -4.56 -17.73 1.33
N SER A 270 -5.52 -18.07 0.48
CA SER A 270 -6.62 -18.99 0.84
C SER A 270 -6.09 -20.36 1.26
N LYS A 271 -5.14 -20.92 0.50
CA LYS A 271 -4.48 -22.22 0.82
C LYS A 271 -3.79 -22.16 2.18
N GLU A 272 -2.94 -21.16 2.38
CA GLU A 272 -2.11 -21.05 3.59
C GLU A 272 -2.97 -20.79 4.85
N ILE A 273 -3.95 -19.88 4.75
CA ILE A 273 -4.85 -19.61 5.89
C ILE A 273 -5.74 -20.82 6.18
N SER A 274 -6.19 -21.55 5.17
CA SER A 274 -6.97 -22.79 5.37
C SER A 274 -6.18 -23.87 6.09
N ALA A 275 -4.86 -23.94 5.86
CA ALA A 275 -3.99 -24.87 6.58
C ALA A 275 -3.80 -24.50 8.05
N LEU A 276 -3.88 -23.22 8.40
CA LEU A 276 -3.74 -22.72 9.77
C LEU A 276 -5.06 -22.67 10.54
N ALA A 277 -6.16 -22.46 9.84
CA ALA A 277 -7.48 -22.26 10.46
C ALA A 277 -8.06 -23.55 11.03
N PRO A 278 -8.97 -23.46 12.04
CA PRO A 278 -9.69 -24.61 12.54
C PRO A 278 -10.48 -25.32 11.43
N SER A 279 -10.58 -26.65 11.51
CA SER A 279 -11.35 -27.47 10.57
C SER A 279 -12.79 -26.94 10.45
N HIS A 280 -13.32 -26.95 9.21
CA HIS A 280 -14.64 -26.43 8.85
C HIS A 280 -14.83 -24.89 8.92
N THR A 281 -13.77 -24.11 9.13
CA THR A 281 -13.86 -22.65 9.02
C THR A 281 -14.01 -22.27 7.55
N LYS A 282 -15.05 -21.48 7.22
CA LYS A 282 -15.19 -20.89 5.88
C LYS A 282 -14.12 -19.80 5.71
N ILE A 283 -13.24 -19.99 4.75
CA ILE A 283 -12.24 -19.00 4.36
C ILE A 283 -12.68 -18.39 3.03
N GLU A 284 -12.75 -17.06 2.96
CA GLU A 284 -13.05 -16.35 1.71
C GLU A 284 -12.08 -15.19 1.54
N VAL A 285 -11.30 -15.23 0.46
CA VAL A 285 -10.34 -14.19 0.09
C VAL A 285 -10.93 -13.38 -1.06
N ILE A 286 -11.12 -12.10 -0.83
CA ILE A 286 -11.74 -11.16 -1.74
C ILE A 286 -10.66 -10.28 -2.33
N ALA A 287 -10.44 -10.40 -3.64
CA ALA A 287 -9.40 -9.71 -4.38
C ALA A 287 -10.01 -8.87 -5.53
N PRO A 288 -10.58 -7.70 -5.24
CA PRO A 288 -11.16 -6.85 -6.28
C PRO A 288 -10.12 -6.50 -7.35
N PRO A 289 -10.48 -6.45 -8.64
CA PRO A 289 -9.52 -6.12 -9.70
C PRO A 289 -8.92 -4.72 -9.55
N GLU A 290 -9.66 -3.79 -8.97
CA GLU A 290 -9.25 -2.41 -8.68
C GLU A 290 -8.52 -2.22 -7.36
N ARG A 291 -8.15 -3.28 -6.65
CA ARG A 291 -7.62 -3.24 -5.27
C ARG A 291 -6.33 -2.44 -5.08
N LYS A 292 -5.61 -2.15 -6.15
CA LYS A 292 -4.51 -1.19 -6.13
C LYS A 292 -4.96 0.19 -5.66
N TYR A 293 -6.21 0.56 -5.95
CA TYR A 293 -6.82 1.85 -5.68
C TYR A 293 -7.98 1.80 -4.68
N SER A 294 -8.19 0.68 -4.00
CA SER A 294 -9.33 0.49 -3.07
C SER A 294 -9.42 1.57 -2.00
N THR A 295 -8.29 2.00 -1.45
CA THR A 295 -8.26 3.09 -0.45
C THR A 295 -8.84 4.38 -1.01
N TRP A 296 -8.43 4.79 -2.21
CA TRP A 296 -8.95 6.00 -2.87
C TRP A 296 -10.43 5.87 -3.22
N ILE A 297 -10.82 4.74 -3.77
CA ILE A 297 -12.23 4.43 -4.12
C ILE A 297 -13.10 4.51 -2.85
N GLY A 298 -12.69 3.87 -1.76
CA GLY A 298 -13.41 3.90 -0.49
C GLY A 298 -13.51 5.30 0.10
N GLY A 299 -12.43 6.10 0.02
CA GLY A 299 -12.43 7.51 0.41
C GLY A 299 -13.43 8.33 -0.41
N SER A 300 -13.45 8.13 -1.73
CA SER A 300 -14.38 8.78 -2.65
C SER A 300 -15.85 8.41 -2.34
N ILE A 301 -16.11 7.11 -2.05
CA ILE A 301 -17.44 6.65 -1.66
C ILE A 301 -17.87 7.35 -0.37
N ILE A 302 -17.05 7.31 0.68
CA ILE A 302 -17.39 7.93 1.98
C ILE A 302 -17.63 9.44 1.82
N ALA A 303 -16.75 10.14 1.11
CA ALA A 303 -16.88 11.58 0.88
C ALA A 303 -18.15 11.96 0.11
N SER A 304 -18.72 11.05 -0.67
CA SER A 304 -19.97 11.26 -1.41
C SER A 304 -21.23 11.05 -0.57
N LEU A 305 -21.11 10.48 0.62
CA LEU A 305 -22.27 10.19 1.48
C LEU A 305 -22.72 11.44 2.25
N VAL A 306 -24.03 11.64 2.33
CA VAL A 306 -24.61 12.84 2.99
C VAL A 306 -24.17 12.99 4.43
N PHE A 307 -24.06 11.87 5.18
CA PHE A 307 -23.65 11.91 6.58
C PHE A 307 -22.17 12.32 6.74
N PHE A 308 -21.34 12.13 5.72
CA PHE A 308 -19.93 12.54 5.78
C PHE A 308 -19.78 14.04 6.02
N MET A 309 -20.71 14.86 5.53
CA MET A 309 -20.68 16.31 5.75
C MET A 309 -20.70 16.72 7.23
N GLN A 310 -21.04 15.81 8.15
CA GLN A 310 -21.08 16.04 9.60
C GLN A 310 -19.84 15.48 10.33
N MET A 311 -19.03 14.67 9.65
CA MET A 311 -17.87 13.98 10.26
C MET A 311 -16.60 14.85 10.31
N PRO A 312 -16.27 15.65 9.27
CA PRO A 312 -15.03 16.39 9.22
C PRO A 312 -14.86 17.36 10.39
N ILE A 313 -13.62 17.62 10.73
CA ILE A 313 -13.24 18.70 11.62
C ILE A 313 -13.44 19.99 10.83
N THR A 314 -14.21 20.93 11.36
CA THR A 314 -14.39 22.25 10.77
C THR A 314 -13.30 23.20 11.23
N ASN A 315 -13.06 24.29 10.49
CA ASN A 315 -12.11 25.34 10.87
C ASN A 315 -12.42 25.89 12.27
N ARG A 316 -13.70 26.13 12.57
CA ARG A 316 -14.14 26.58 13.90
C ARG A 316 -13.75 25.60 15.02
N GLU A 317 -13.94 24.30 14.83
CA GLU A 317 -13.57 23.30 15.84
C GLU A 317 -12.05 23.20 16.01
N TYR A 318 -11.29 23.42 14.93
CA TYR A 318 -9.84 23.51 14.97
C TYR A 318 -9.39 24.73 15.77
N ASP A 319 -9.97 25.91 15.54
CA ASP A 319 -9.67 27.15 16.29
C ASP A 319 -9.95 27.01 17.79
N GLU A 320 -11.03 26.28 18.15
CA GLU A 320 -11.42 26.08 19.53
C GLU A 320 -10.58 25.03 20.28
N CYS A 321 -10.16 23.97 19.60
CA CYS A 321 -9.55 22.77 20.22
C CYS A 321 -8.08 22.52 19.82
N GLY A 322 -7.59 23.17 18.77
CA GLY A 322 -6.28 22.90 18.18
C GLY A 322 -6.19 21.54 17.46
N PRO A 323 -4.98 21.16 17.01
CA PRO A 323 -4.78 19.94 16.20
C PRO A 323 -5.19 18.64 16.90
N SER A 324 -5.24 18.61 18.24
CA SER A 324 -5.63 17.42 19.01
C SER A 324 -7.10 16.97 18.78
N ILE A 325 -7.93 17.83 18.19
CA ILE A 325 -9.32 17.52 17.82
C ILE A 325 -9.41 16.28 16.90
N VAL A 326 -8.36 16.03 16.12
CA VAL A 326 -8.28 14.87 15.21
C VAL A 326 -8.48 13.53 15.93
N HIS A 327 -8.04 13.42 17.19
CA HIS A 327 -8.20 12.20 17.98
C HIS A 327 -9.62 11.96 18.50
N LYS A 328 -10.45 12.99 18.50
CA LYS A 328 -11.85 12.90 18.93
C LYS A 328 -12.79 12.67 17.75
N LYS A 329 -12.49 13.24 16.59
CA LYS A 329 -13.38 13.21 15.42
C LYS A 329 -13.01 12.16 14.38
N CYS A 330 -11.72 11.88 14.22
CA CYS A 330 -11.23 10.90 13.24
C CYS A 330 -10.86 9.60 13.97
N LEU A 331 -11.82 8.72 14.15
CA LEU A 331 -11.67 7.44 14.86
C LEU A 331 -11.22 6.32 13.92
#